data_81aeb8400b86564154539bdb11ef82a7
#
_entry.id   81aeb8400b86564154539bdb11ef82a7
#
_cell.length_a   1.000
_cell.length_b   1.000
_cell.length_c   1.000
_cell.angle_alpha   90.00
_cell.angle_beta   90.00
_cell.angle_gamma   90.00
#
_symmetry.space_group_name_H-M   'P 1'
#
loop_
_entity.id
_entity.type
_entity.pdbx_description
1 polymer ?
#
loop_
_entity_poly.entity_id
_entity_poly.type
_entity_poly.pdbx_seq_one_letter_code
_entity_poly.pdbx_strand_id
1 'polypeptide(L)'
;MIDENCIFCKIGAGEIPTKKVYEDEHVIAFDDMEPLMPVHTLIIPKDHYSDIADNVPEETLGHVFGAVKKVAEIKGLKNGFRLLVNTGDDASQSVKHFHVHLFGGGWMPRPNDQDWGPHSTNADKYYDENGRHLDFYDKNGRLIEFGNEGDEE
;
A
#
# COMPACT_ATOMS: atom_id res chain seq x y z
N MET A 1 9.31 4.50 20.08
CA MET A 1 9.62 5.95 20.18
C MET A 1 8.92 6.67 19.06
N ILE A 2 8.35 7.83 19.35
CA ILE A 2 7.61 8.63 18.37
C ILE A 2 8.40 9.86 18.00
N ASP A 3 8.51 10.14 16.70
CA ASP A 3 9.14 11.35 16.19
C ASP A 3 8.04 12.37 15.89
N GLU A 4 8.03 13.48 16.60
CA GLU A 4 7.00 14.51 16.43
C GLU A 4 7.07 15.26 15.10
N ASN A 5 8.13 15.08 14.34
CA ASN A 5 8.26 15.64 12.99
C ASN A 5 7.87 14.64 11.90
N CYS A 6 7.48 13.43 12.26
CA CYS A 6 7.14 12.37 11.32
C CYS A 6 5.63 12.33 11.09
N ILE A 7 5.23 12.48 9.83
CA ILE A 7 3.81 12.45 9.48
C ILE A 7 3.16 11.10 9.82
N PHE A 8 3.90 9.98 9.67
CA PHE A 8 3.35 8.67 10.00
C PHE A 8 3.23 8.45 11.50
N CYS A 9 4.14 9.01 12.30
CA CYS A 9 3.97 9.01 13.75
C CYS A 9 2.71 9.76 14.16
N LYS A 10 2.44 10.88 13.50
CA LYS A 10 1.23 11.68 13.76
C LYS A 10 -0.03 10.93 13.38
N ILE A 11 0.00 10.21 12.26
CA ILE A 11 -1.12 9.37 11.85
C ILE A 11 -1.35 8.26 12.87
N GLY A 12 -0.29 7.60 13.29
CA GLY A 12 -0.37 6.54 14.30
C GLY A 12 -0.87 7.01 15.64
N ALA A 13 -0.59 8.25 15.99
CA ALA A 13 -1.05 8.87 17.24
C ALA A 13 -2.47 9.45 17.12
N GLY A 14 -3.07 9.42 15.94
CA GLY A 14 -4.40 9.96 15.73
C GLY A 14 -4.46 11.47 15.56
N GLU A 15 -3.31 12.12 15.40
CA GLU A 15 -3.24 13.58 15.26
C GLU A 15 -3.61 14.05 13.85
N ILE A 16 -3.43 13.19 12.85
CA ILE A 16 -3.77 13.48 11.46
C ILE A 16 -4.82 12.48 11.01
N PRO A 17 -5.99 12.93 10.54
CA PRO A 17 -7.00 12.00 10.04
C PRO A 17 -6.55 11.33 8.75
N THR A 18 -6.93 10.07 8.58
CA THR A 18 -6.61 9.28 7.40
C THR A 18 -7.72 8.24 7.17
N LYS A 19 -7.71 7.60 6.00
CA LYS A 19 -8.63 6.50 5.71
C LYS A 19 -8.12 5.23 6.38
N LYS A 20 -8.41 5.09 7.65
CA LYS A 20 -7.95 3.97 8.45
C LYS A 20 -8.66 2.68 8.03
N VAL A 21 -7.87 1.64 7.81
CA VAL A 21 -8.33 0.31 7.41
C VAL A 21 -8.29 -0.67 8.59
N TYR A 22 -7.25 -0.59 9.41
CA TYR A 22 -7.02 -1.47 10.53
C TYR A 22 -6.15 -0.76 11.56
N GLU A 23 -6.38 -1.06 12.80
CA GLU A 23 -5.55 -0.53 13.89
C GLU A 23 -5.59 -1.47 15.08
N ASP A 24 -4.43 -1.66 15.71
CA ASP A 24 -4.33 -2.26 17.03
C ASP A 24 -3.32 -1.43 17.85
N GLU A 25 -2.89 -1.93 19.00
CA GLU A 25 -1.99 -1.15 19.86
C GLU A 25 -0.58 -0.96 19.28
N HIS A 26 -0.20 -1.77 18.29
CA HIS A 26 1.16 -1.76 17.73
C HIS A 26 1.25 -1.20 16.32
N VAL A 27 0.21 -1.36 15.52
CA VAL A 27 0.23 -0.98 14.11
C VAL A 27 -1.02 -0.24 13.72
N ILE A 28 -0.90 0.51 12.63
CA ILE A 28 -2.05 1.11 11.96
C ILE A 28 -1.89 0.90 10.46
N ALA A 29 -2.99 0.62 9.78
CA ALA A 29 -3.04 0.52 8.33
C ALA A 29 -4.03 1.53 7.80
N PHE A 30 -3.65 2.24 6.75
CA PHE A 30 -4.48 3.28 6.16
C PHE A 30 -4.24 3.35 4.65
N ASP A 31 -5.23 3.81 3.92
CA ASP A 31 -5.11 3.93 2.47
C ASP A 31 -4.17 5.07 2.10
N ASP A 32 -3.31 4.82 1.10
CA ASP A 32 -2.44 5.85 0.55
C ASP A 32 -3.30 6.91 -0.13
N MET A 33 -2.96 8.18 0.05
CA MET A 33 -3.68 9.31 -0.53
C MET A 33 -3.46 9.41 -2.04
N GLU A 34 -2.36 8.85 -2.54
CA GLU A 34 -2.02 8.82 -3.97
C GLU A 34 -1.88 7.37 -4.41
N PRO A 35 -2.98 6.63 -4.48
CA PRO A 35 -2.91 5.20 -4.73
C PRO A 35 -2.39 4.88 -6.13
N LEU A 36 -1.49 3.90 -6.20
CA LEU A 36 -0.95 3.38 -7.46
C LEU A 36 -1.77 2.20 -7.98
N MET A 37 -2.65 1.66 -7.14
CA MET A 37 -3.53 0.54 -7.42
C MET A 37 -4.89 0.82 -6.79
N PRO A 38 -5.96 0.13 -7.18
CA PRO A 38 -7.26 0.29 -6.54
C PRO A 38 -7.21 0.04 -5.03
N VAL A 39 -6.41 -0.93 -4.62
CA VAL A 39 -6.07 -1.11 -3.21
C VAL A 39 -4.59 -0.79 -3.06
N HIS A 40 -4.30 0.27 -2.34
CA HIS A 40 -2.96 0.68 -1.99
C HIS A 40 -2.99 1.13 -0.54
N THR A 41 -2.70 0.21 0.35
CA THR A 41 -2.78 0.40 1.79
C THR A 41 -1.38 0.37 2.38
N LEU A 42 -1.10 1.27 3.30
CA LEU A 42 0.16 1.31 4.04
C LEU A 42 -0.06 0.67 5.40
N ILE A 43 0.88 -0.18 5.80
CA ILE A 43 0.87 -0.80 7.13
C ILE A 43 2.13 -0.34 7.83
N ILE A 44 1.97 0.32 8.96
CA ILE A 44 3.09 0.91 9.69
C ILE A 44 3.05 0.53 11.17
N PRO A 45 4.23 0.41 11.81
CA PRO A 45 4.26 0.37 13.26
C PRO A 45 3.96 1.76 13.80
N LYS A 46 3.34 1.84 14.98
CA LYS A 46 3.08 3.12 15.63
C LYS A 46 4.37 3.75 16.15
N ASP A 47 5.31 2.92 16.61
CA ASP A 47 6.64 3.38 17.00
C ASP A 47 7.46 3.78 15.77
N HIS A 48 8.30 4.76 15.95
CA HIS A 48 9.12 5.26 14.85
C HIS A 48 10.37 4.42 14.64
N TYR A 49 10.53 3.93 13.42
CA TYR A 49 11.77 3.36 12.89
C TYR A 49 11.93 3.94 11.49
N SER A 50 13.12 4.38 11.14
CA SER A 50 13.33 5.06 9.86
C SER A 50 13.04 4.17 8.66
N ASP A 51 13.34 2.88 8.78
CA ASP A 51 13.12 1.88 7.72
C ASP A 51 13.24 0.47 8.31
N ILE A 52 13.06 -0.56 7.46
CA ILE A 52 13.13 -1.94 7.90
C ILE A 52 14.54 -2.34 8.39
N ALA A 53 15.57 -1.64 7.92
CA ALA A 53 16.95 -1.92 8.29
C ALA A 53 17.39 -1.21 9.58
N ASP A 54 16.56 -0.34 10.14
CA ASP A 54 16.77 0.26 11.44
C ASP A 54 16.61 -0.82 12.53
N ASN A 55 16.90 -0.50 13.77
CA ASN A 55 16.80 -1.45 14.89
C ASN A 55 15.35 -1.81 15.21
N VAL A 56 14.64 -2.38 14.25
CA VAL A 56 13.24 -2.80 14.45
C VAL A 56 13.22 -4.12 15.19
N PRO A 57 12.58 -4.19 16.36
CA PRO A 57 12.45 -5.46 17.09
C PRO A 57 11.69 -6.49 16.25
N GLU A 58 12.07 -7.76 16.39
CA GLU A 58 11.38 -8.85 15.68
C GLU A 58 9.88 -8.88 16.01
N GLU A 59 9.53 -8.55 17.25
CA GLU A 59 8.12 -8.46 17.65
C GLU A 59 7.37 -7.41 16.83
N THR A 60 8.00 -6.26 16.60
CA THR A 60 7.39 -5.19 15.79
C THR A 60 7.22 -5.63 14.35
N LEU A 61 8.24 -6.29 13.78
CA LEU A 61 8.12 -6.87 12.44
C LEU A 61 6.97 -7.86 12.38
N GLY A 62 6.84 -8.70 13.40
CA GLY A 62 5.74 -9.65 13.52
C GLY A 62 4.38 -8.97 13.54
N HIS A 63 4.25 -7.86 14.26
CA HIS A 63 2.99 -7.11 14.30
C HIS A 63 2.66 -6.50 12.94
N VAL A 64 3.65 -5.90 12.28
CA VAL A 64 3.45 -5.27 10.97
C VAL A 64 3.04 -6.32 9.93
N PHE A 65 3.84 -7.37 9.77
CA PHE A 65 3.55 -8.40 8.78
C PHE A 65 2.38 -9.29 9.18
N GLY A 66 2.13 -9.45 10.46
CA GLY A 66 0.95 -10.16 10.95
C GLY A 66 -0.36 -9.45 10.62
N ALA A 67 -0.31 -8.14 10.45
CA ALA A 67 -1.48 -7.35 10.06
C ALA A 67 -1.85 -7.51 8.58
N VAL A 68 -0.91 -7.95 7.74
CA VAL A 68 -1.11 -8.07 6.29
C VAL A 68 -2.35 -8.89 5.95
N LYS A 69 -2.49 -10.06 6.57
CA LYS A 69 -3.64 -10.94 6.30
C LYS A 69 -4.96 -10.26 6.68
N LYS A 70 -4.99 -9.57 7.81
CA LYS A 70 -6.17 -8.87 8.27
C LYS A 70 -6.57 -7.75 7.31
N VAL A 71 -5.59 -6.98 6.87
CA VAL A 71 -5.82 -5.88 5.91
C VAL A 71 -6.32 -6.44 4.58
N ALA A 72 -5.70 -7.50 4.08
CA ALA A 72 -6.12 -8.15 2.84
C ALA A 72 -7.57 -8.64 2.93
N GLU A 73 -7.96 -9.23 4.05
CA GLU A 73 -9.33 -9.67 4.27
C GLU A 73 -10.31 -8.51 4.29
N ILE A 74 -9.97 -7.42 4.99
CA ILE A 74 -10.81 -6.22 5.05
C ILE A 74 -11.01 -5.64 3.65
N LYS A 75 -9.95 -5.64 2.83
CA LYS A 75 -9.99 -5.10 1.48
C LYS A 75 -10.54 -6.07 0.45
N GLY A 76 -10.88 -7.30 0.83
CA GLY A 76 -11.47 -8.27 -0.07
C GLY A 76 -10.55 -8.79 -1.15
N LEU A 77 -9.25 -8.90 -0.87
CA LEU A 77 -8.24 -9.28 -1.85
C LEU A 77 -8.18 -10.80 -2.01
N LYS A 78 -9.18 -11.38 -2.69
CA LYS A 78 -9.29 -12.83 -2.86
C LYS A 78 -8.33 -13.41 -3.89
N ASN A 79 -7.87 -12.59 -4.83
CA ASN A 79 -6.99 -13.04 -5.92
C ASN A 79 -5.53 -12.70 -5.67
N GLY A 80 -5.20 -12.33 -4.44
CA GLY A 80 -3.82 -12.05 -4.07
C GLY A 80 -3.51 -10.56 -3.98
N PHE A 81 -2.28 -10.29 -3.62
CA PHE A 81 -1.79 -8.94 -3.41
C PHE A 81 -0.27 -8.96 -3.47
N ARG A 82 0.32 -7.78 -3.51
CA ARG A 82 1.78 -7.64 -3.50
C ARG A 82 2.18 -6.74 -2.36
N LEU A 83 3.26 -7.11 -1.68
CA LEU A 83 3.87 -6.27 -0.67
C LEU A 83 5.13 -5.65 -1.24
N LEU A 84 5.40 -4.41 -0.86
CA LEU A 84 6.60 -3.70 -1.26
C LEU A 84 7.10 -2.88 -0.08
N VAL A 85 8.40 -2.97 0.18
CA VAL A 85 9.06 -2.20 1.25
C VAL A 85 10.22 -1.46 0.63
N ASN A 86 10.21 -0.14 0.71
CA ASN A 86 11.32 0.69 0.23
C ASN A 86 12.21 1.06 1.41
N THR A 87 13.51 0.94 1.24
CA THR A 87 14.49 1.26 2.26
C THR A 87 15.57 2.16 1.68
N GLY A 88 15.64 3.38 2.17
CA GLY A 88 16.69 4.32 1.81
C GLY A 88 16.48 4.99 0.45
N ASP A 89 17.47 5.79 0.09
CA ASP A 89 17.39 6.65 -1.09
C ASP A 89 17.42 5.89 -2.40
N ASP A 90 18.17 4.81 -2.48
CA ASP A 90 18.24 3.99 -3.69
C ASP A 90 16.89 3.35 -4.04
N ALA A 91 16.04 3.16 -3.05
CA ALA A 91 14.70 2.62 -3.26
C ALA A 91 13.62 3.72 -3.27
N SER A 92 14.03 4.98 -3.26
CA SER A 92 13.11 6.13 -3.29
C SER A 92 12.13 6.15 -2.10
N GLN A 93 12.62 5.78 -0.93
CA GLN A 93 11.80 5.85 0.27
C GLN A 93 11.50 7.31 0.60
N SER A 94 10.27 7.73 0.39
CA SER A 94 9.88 9.14 0.55
C SER A 94 9.62 9.52 2.01
N VAL A 95 8.98 8.66 2.78
CA VAL A 95 8.70 8.90 4.20
C VAL A 95 9.62 8.03 5.04
N LYS A 96 10.42 8.66 5.89
CA LYS A 96 11.41 7.97 6.72
C LYS A 96 10.79 7.44 8.01
N HIS A 97 9.82 6.57 7.83
CA HIS A 97 9.15 5.79 8.84
C HIS A 97 8.85 4.45 8.20
N PHE A 98 9.31 3.36 8.77
CA PHE A 98 9.13 2.02 8.21
C PHE A 98 7.67 1.78 7.85
N HIS A 99 7.42 1.40 6.61
CA HIS A 99 6.07 1.09 6.15
C HIS A 99 6.10 0.04 5.06
N VAL A 100 5.04 -0.74 5.00
CA VAL A 100 4.82 -1.77 3.99
C VAL A 100 3.67 -1.32 3.11
N HIS A 101 3.93 -1.28 1.81
CA HIS A 101 2.87 -1.07 0.82
C HIS A 101 2.18 -2.39 0.54
N LEU A 102 0.86 -2.40 0.57
CA LEU A 102 0.07 -3.53 0.13
C LEU A 102 -0.73 -3.09 -1.10
N PHE A 103 -0.43 -3.72 -2.23
CA PHE A 103 -1.07 -3.44 -3.51
C PHE A 103 -1.98 -4.58 -3.91
N GLY A 104 -3.17 -4.27 -4.36
CA GLY A 104 -4.10 -5.28 -4.83
C GLY A 104 -5.24 -4.69 -5.64
N GLY A 105 -6.20 -5.53 -5.97
CA GLY A 105 -7.39 -5.11 -6.68
C GLY A 105 -7.25 -5.10 -8.19
N GLY A 106 -6.13 -5.57 -8.73
CA GLY A 106 -5.90 -5.66 -10.15
C GLY A 106 -4.64 -6.43 -10.46
N TRP A 107 -4.49 -6.83 -11.71
CA TRP A 107 -3.30 -7.55 -12.14
C TRP A 107 -2.07 -6.65 -12.15
N MET A 108 -0.95 -7.20 -11.75
CA MET A 108 0.33 -6.50 -11.72
C MET A 108 1.37 -7.29 -12.50
N PRO A 109 2.22 -6.62 -13.31
CA PRO A 109 3.32 -7.31 -14.00
C PRO A 109 4.29 -7.90 -12.99
N ARG A 110 4.98 -8.96 -13.39
CA ARG A 110 6.02 -9.54 -12.54
C ARG A 110 7.19 -8.57 -12.44
N PRO A 111 7.92 -8.59 -11.32
CA PRO A 111 9.05 -7.66 -11.14
C PRO A 111 10.14 -7.77 -12.20
N ASN A 112 10.31 -8.93 -12.82
CA ASN A 112 11.27 -9.13 -13.88
C ASN A 112 10.75 -8.78 -15.28
N ASP A 113 9.49 -8.40 -15.38
CA ASP A 113 8.98 -7.76 -16.59
C ASP A 113 9.48 -6.33 -16.54
N GLN A 114 10.30 -5.93 -17.49
CA GLN A 114 11.05 -4.69 -17.37
C GLN A 114 10.24 -3.42 -17.61
N ASP A 115 9.09 -3.56 -18.15
CA ASP A 115 8.30 -2.45 -18.64
C ASP A 115 7.01 -2.30 -17.84
N TRP A 116 7.09 -1.55 -16.76
CA TRP A 116 5.96 -1.28 -15.90
C TRP A 116 5.38 0.10 -16.11
N GLY A 117 4.09 0.21 -15.83
CA GLY A 117 3.43 1.49 -15.67
C GLY A 117 3.10 2.21 -16.98
N PRO A 118 2.57 3.42 -16.88
CA PRO A 118 2.09 4.17 -18.06
C PRO A 118 3.16 4.54 -19.06
N HIS A 119 4.42 4.46 -18.70
CA HIS A 119 5.54 4.82 -19.57
C HIS A 119 6.15 3.62 -20.28
N SER A 120 5.61 2.43 -20.04
CA SER A 120 6.16 1.21 -20.62
C SER A 120 5.82 1.09 -22.10
N THR A 121 6.63 0.29 -22.83
CA THR A 121 6.33 -0.01 -24.23
C THR A 121 5.09 -0.88 -24.38
N ASN A 122 4.62 -1.50 -23.30
CA ASN A 122 3.40 -2.30 -23.26
C ASN A 122 2.26 -1.55 -22.57
N ALA A 123 2.37 -0.23 -22.46
CA ALA A 123 1.39 0.57 -21.71
C ALA A 123 -0.04 0.38 -22.23
N ASP A 124 -0.21 0.29 -23.54
CA ASP A 124 -1.52 0.10 -24.15
C ASP A 124 -2.22 -1.20 -23.75
N LYS A 125 -1.43 -2.16 -23.24
CA LYS A 125 -1.95 -3.44 -22.77
C LYS A 125 -2.58 -3.34 -21.38
N TYR A 126 -2.10 -2.39 -20.57
CA TYR A 126 -2.49 -2.25 -19.17
C TYR A 126 -3.08 -0.89 -18.83
N TYR A 127 -2.87 0.10 -19.68
CA TYR A 127 -3.26 1.48 -19.43
C TYR A 127 -4.03 2.05 -20.60
N ASP A 128 -4.98 2.93 -20.33
CA ASP A 128 -5.70 3.65 -21.36
C ASP A 128 -4.86 4.85 -21.88
N GLU A 129 -5.40 5.55 -22.86
CA GLU A 129 -4.73 6.70 -23.47
C GLU A 129 -4.45 7.85 -22.49
N ASN A 130 -5.13 7.86 -21.36
CA ASN A 130 -4.95 8.86 -20.31
C ASN A 130 -4.00 8.38 -19.21
N GLY A 131 -3.38 7.20 -19.37
CA GLY A 131 -2.46 6.64 -18.39
C GLY A 131 -3.13 5.95 -17.21
N ARG A 132 -4.43 5.64 -17.31
CA ARG A 132 -5.16 4.94 -16.25
C ARG A 132 -5.13 3.44 -16.49
N HIS A 133 -4.86 2.67 -15.46
CA HIS A 133 -4.76 1.23 -15.58
C HIS A 133 -6.14 0.62 -15.91
N LEU A 134 -6.17 -0.22 -16.95
CA LEU A 134 -7.41 -0.80 -17.46
C LEU A 134 -8.18 -1.65 -16.43
N ASP A 135 -7.46 -2.24 -15.49
CA ASP A 135 -8.10 -3.02 -14.42
C ASP A 135 -8.62 -2.16 -13.28
N PHE A 136 -8.23 -0.89 -13.22
CA PHE A 136 -8.56 0.00 -12.10
C PHE A 136 -9.67 0.98 -12.45
N TYR A 137 -9.80 1.31 -13.73
CA TYR A 137 -10.75 2.30 -14.20
C TYR A 137 -11.62 1.69 -15.28
N ASP A 138 -12.89 2.02 -15.25
CA ASP A 138 -13.82 1.59 -16.30
C ASP A 138 -13.60 2.45 -17.56
N LYS A 139 -14.33 2.13 -18.62
CA LYS A 139 -14.25 2.84 -19.89
C LYS A 139 -14.64 4.32 -19.81
N ASN A 140 -15.34 4.70 -18.73
CA ASN A 140 -15.75 6.09 -18.48
C ASN A 140 -14.75 6.83 -17.61
N GLY A 141 -13.63 6.18 -17.22
CA GLY A 141 -12.59 6.78 -16.40
C GLY A 141 -12.91 6.81 -14.93
N ARG A 142 -13.85 6.00 -14.47
CA ARG A 142 -14.19 5.89 -13.07
C ARG A 142 -13.40 4.77 -12.43
N LEU A 143 -12.88 5.02 -11.23
CA LEU A 143 -12.21 4.00 -10.46
C LEU A 143 -13.19 2.86 -10.16
N ILE A 144 -12.80 1.65 -10.52
CA ILE A 144 -13.59 0.45 -10.22
C ILE A 144 -13.46 0.17 -8.72
N GLU A 145 -14.59 0.02 -8.03
CA GLU A 145 -14.60 -0.27 -6.61
C GLU A 145 -14.36 -1.76 -6.37
N PHE A 146 -13.19 -2.06 -5.85
CA PHE A 146 -12.83 -3.42 -5.46
C PHE A 146 -13.25 -3.66 -4.02
N GLY A 147 -13.37 -4.89 -3.62
CA GLY A 147 -13.88 -5.24 -2.30
C GLY A 147 -15.38 -5.49 -2.31
N ASN A 148 -16.08 -4.95 -3.31
CA ASN A 148 -17.51 -5.19 -3.49
C ASN A 148 -17.79 -6.23 -4.57
N GLU A 149 -16.84 -6.49 -5.46
CA GLU A 149 -17.04 -7.41 -6.59
C GLU A 149 -17.34 -8.83 -6.16
N GLY A 150 -16.75 -9.23 -5.03
CA GLY A 150 -17.00 -10.55 -4.50
C GLY A 150 -18.44 -10.76 -4.09
N ASP A 151 -19.14 -9.69 -3.84
CA ASP A 151 -20.53 -9.72 -3.41
C ASP A 151 -21.50 -9.92 -4.58
N GLU A 152 -21.02 -9.69 -5.78
CA GLU A 152 -21.84 -9.79 -7.00
C GLU A 152 -21.86 -11.18 -7.60
N GLU A 153 -21.00 -12.01 -7.10
CA GLU A 153 -20.87 -13.37 -7.58
C GLU A 153 -21.81 -14.33 -6.82
#